data_88eac3a2b5a10fbd9d67f9b1ed4abb67
#
_entry.id   88eac3a2b5a10fbd9d67f9b1ed4abb67
#
_cell.length_a   1.000
_cell.length_b   1.000
_cell.length_c   1.000
_cell.angle_alpha   90.00
_cell.angle_beta   90.00
_cell.angle_gamma   90.00
#
_symmetry.space_group_name_H-M   'P 1'
#
loop_
_entity.id
_entity.type
_entity.pdbx_description
1 polymer ?
#
loop_
_entity_poly.entity_id
_entity_poly.type
_entity_poly.pdbx_seq_one_letter_code
_entity_poly.pdbx_strand_id
1 'polypeptide(L)'
;MKHRPTPTGLPQHRFPVDRWRLVETEYDDNDLGVTESLFAVGNGYLGMRANPEEGRDAHSHGTYVNGFHETWEIQHAESAFGFAKVGQTIVNVPDAKLIKLYVDDEPLLLSTADIEEYERSIDFRTGYLVRDLLWRTPGGKRVRVRSTRMVSVAERHLAVMTFEVTLLDTGAPVVIS
;
A
#
# COMPACT_ATOMS: atom_id res chain seq x y z
N MET A 1 -10.54 1.51 -32.72
CA MET A 1 -10.35 1.01 -31.35
C MET A 1 -9.40 -0.17 -31.40
N LYS A 2 -8.16 -0.03 -30.90
CA LYS A 2 -7.23 -1.15 -30.84
C LYS A 2 -7.63 -2.03 -29.64
N HIS A 3 -8.01 -3.27 -29.90
CA HIS A 3 -8.24 -4.27 -28.87
C HIS A 3 -6.94 -4.41 -28.06
N ARG A 4 -6.93 -3.92 -26.83
CA ARG A 4 -5.91 -4.29 -25.85
C ARG A 4 -6.16 -5.75 -25.49
N PRO A 5 -5.20 -6.66 -25.65
CA PRO A 5 -5.40 -8.02 -25.17
C PRO A 5 -5.66 -7.97 -23.66
N THR A 6 -6.70 -8.68 -23.24
CA THR A 6 -7.02 -8.83 -21.80
C THR A 6 -5.84 -9.55 -21.15
N PRO A 7 -5.21 -8.99 -20.11
CA PRO A 7 -4.12 -9.68 -19.45
C PRO A 7 -4.66 -10.98 -18.83
N THR A 8 -4.08 -12.10 -19.19
CA THR A 8 -4.45 -13.43 -18.67
C THR A 8 -3.79 -13.70 -17.31
N GLY A 9 -3.97 -12.83 -16.31
CA GLY A 9 -3.46 -12.98 -14.95
C GLY A 9 -2.25 -12.11 -14.63
N LEU A 10 -1.76 -12.22 -13.39
CA LEU A 10 -0.58 -11.51 -12.92
C LEU A 10 0.70 -12.16 -13.51
N PRO A 11 1.75 -11.36 -13.86
CA PRO A 11 3.00 -11.90 -14.39
C PRO A 11 3.73 -12.70 -13.30
N GLN A 12 3.96 -13.99 -13.53
CA GLN A 12 4.49 -14.91 -12.52
C GLN A 12 5.94 -14.60 -12.09
N HIS A 13 6.74 -13.93 -12.92
CA HIS A 13 8.09 -13.53 -12.52
C HIS A 13 8.08 -12.50 -11.40
N ARG A 14 7.09 -11.60 -11.39
CA ARG A 14 6.89 -10.59 -10.37
C ARG A 14 5.96 -11.08 -9.25
N PHE A 15 4.97 -11.88 -9.58
CA PHE A 15 3.99 -12.44 -8.65
C PHE A 15 4.07 -13.97 -8.65
N PRO A 16 5.10 -14.55 -8.00
CA PRO A 16 5.26 -16.00 -7.94
C PRO A 16 4.08 -16.65 -7.21
N VAL A 17 3.72 -17.84 -7.67
CA VAL A 17 2.62 -18.60 -7.06
C VAL A 17 3.06 -19.14 -5.70
N ASP A 18 2.34 -18.74 -4.66
CA ASP A 18 2.49 -19.26 -3.31
C ASP A 18 1.13 -19.80 -2.82
N ARG A 19 1.14 -20.85 -2.01
CA ARG A 19 -0.09 -21.50 -1.54
C ARG A 19 -0.94 -20.59 -0.65
N TRP A 20 -0.30 -19.73 0.16
CA TRP A 20 -0.94 -18.98 1.23
C TRP A 20 -0.67 -17.48 1.17
N ARG A 21 0.21 -17.07 0.30
CA ARG A 21 0.60 -15.66 0.17
C ARG A 21 0.35 -15.15 -1.24
N LEU A 22 -0.06 -13.90 -1.33
CA LEU A 22 0.17 -13.11 -2.51
C LEU A 22 1.54 -12.45 -2.32
N VAL A 23 2.45 -12.67 -3.27
CA VAL A 23 3.84 -12.17 -3.20
C VAL A 23 4.12 -11.30 -4.41
N GLU A 24 4.84 -10.21 -4.21
CA GLU A 24 5.40 -9.36 -5.24
C GLU A 24 6.90 -9.23 -4.97
N THR A 25 7.72 -9.52 -5.97
CA THR A 25 9.19 -9.53 -5.85
C THR A 25 9.87 -8.38 -6.58
N GLU A 26 9.10 -7.49 -7.21
CA GLU A 26 9.61 -6.36 -7.97
C GLU A 26 8.66 -5.17 -7.82
N TYR A 27 9.20 -4.02 -7.41
CA TYR A 27 8.47 -2.75 -7.36
C TYR A 27 8.36 -2.15 -8.76
N ASP A 28 7.15 -1.71 -9.13
CA ASP A 28 6.89 -1.01 -10.39
C ASP A 28 5.94 0.17 -10.11
N ASP A 29 6.40 1.37 -10.35
CA ASP A 29 5.63 2.61 -10.14
C ASP A 29 4.56 2.85 -11.21
N ASN A 30 4.60 2.13 -12.34
CA ASN A 30 3.64 2.28 -13.42
C ASN A 30 2.28 1.60 -13.14
N ASP A 31 2.20 0.71 -12.16
CA ASP A 31 0.96 0.00 -11.83
C ASP A 31 0.52 0.09 -10.36
N LEU A 32 0.94 1.14 -9.67
CA LEU A 32 0.62 1.38 -8.25
C LEU A 32 -0.87 1.22 -7.94
N GLY A 33 -1.75 1.69 -8.82
CA GLY A 33 -3.20 1.58 -8.63
C GLY A 33 -3.68 0.13 -8.50
N VAL A 34 -3.03 -0.80 -9.21
CA VAL A 34 -3.32 -2.24 -9.15
C VAL A 34 -2.72 -2.83 -7.88
N THR A 35 -1.43 -2.63 -7.65
CA THR A 35 -0.70 -3.26 -6.54
C THR A 35 -1.14 -2.75 -5.18
N GLU A 36 -1.43 -1.45 -5.04
CA GLU A 36 -2.04 -0.90 -3.82
C GLU A 36 -3.40 -1.53 -3.49
N SER A 37 -4.17 -1.94 -4.52
CA SER A 37 -5.45 -2.62 -4.34
C SER A 37 -5.26 -4.09 -3.98
N LEU A 38 -4.35 -4.80 -4.70
CA LEU A 38 -4.10 -6.22 -4.48
C LEU A 38 -3.63 -6.55 -3.06
N PHE A 39 -2.80 -5.67 -2.49
CA PHE A 39 -2.24 -5.84 -1.15
C PHE A 39 -3.00 -5.05 -0.07
N ALA A 40 -4.21 -4.56 -0.36
CA ALA A 40 -5.03 -3.86 0.63
C ALA A 40 -5.43 -4.78 1.78
N VAL A 41 -5.46 -4.23 3.00
CA VAL A 41 -5.89 -4.92 4.21
C VAL A 41 -7.09 -4.21 4.85
N GLY A 42 -8.01 -4.97 5.42
CA GLY A 42 -9.20 -4.38 6.04
C GLY A 42 -10.06 -5.41 6.76
N ASN A 43 -10.99 -4.93 7.58
CA ASN A 43 -11.90 -5.76 8.38
C ASN A 43 -13.37 -5.37 8.24
N GLY A 44 -13.72 -4.55 7.22
CA GLY A 44 -15.06 -4.02 7.02
C GLY A 44 -15.37 -2.75 7.82
N TYR A 45 -14.56 -2.38 8.81
CA TYR A 45 -14.63 -1.09 9.51
C TYR A 45 -13.44 -0.18 9.14
N LEU A 46 -12.23 -0.67 9.27
CA LEU A 46 -11.01 -0.04 8.78
C LEU A 46 -10.56 -0.70 7.48
N GLY A 47 -10.07 0.11 6.55
CA GLY A 47 -9.45 -0.37 5.32
C GLY A 47 -8.24 0.48 4.95
N MET A 48 -7.19 -0.18 4.51
CA MET A 48 -5.96 0.47 4.10
C MET A 48 -5.49 -0.11 2.76
N ARG A 49 -5.29 0.76 1.76
CA ARG A 49 -4.59 0.39 0.54
C ARG A 49 -3.10 0.20 0.84
N ALA A 50 -2.42 -0.54 0.00
CA ALA A 50 -1.02 -0.88 0.21
C ALA A 50 -0.04 0.13 -0.42
N ASN A 51 -0.37 1.42 -0.39
CA ASN A 51 0.60 2.44 -0.78
C ASN A 51 1.83 2.41 0.14
N PRO A 52 3.02 2.76 -0.40
CA PRO A 52 4.26 2.81 0.37
C PRO A 52 4.16 3.73 1.59
N GLU A 53 4.85 3.37 2.66
CA GLU A 53 4.87 4.14 3.91
C GLU A 53 5.51 5.52 3.71
N GLU A 54 6.43 5.66 2.77
CA GLU A 54 7.13 6.92 2.46
C GLU A 54 6.18 8.02 1.96
N GLY A 55 4.96 7.65 1.55
CA GLY A 55 3.83 8.55 1.24
C GLY A 55 3.92 9.30 -0.07
N ARG A 56 5.04 9.20 -0.80
CA ARG A 56 5.17 9.64 -2.19
C ARG A 56 4.90 8.46 -3.12
N ASP A 57 4.67 8.78 -4.38
CA ASP A 57 4.44 7.82 -5.46
C ASP A 57 3.19 6.94 -5.27
N ALA A 58 2.30 7.32 -4.34
CA ALA A 58 1.02 6.64 -4.16
C ALA A 58 0.05 7.00 -5.29
N HIS A 59 -0.65 6.00 -5.82
CA HIS A 59 -1.80 6.22 -6.71
C HIS A 59 -2.97 6.79 -5.91
N SER A 60 -3.24 6.25 -4.72
CA SER A 60 -4.26 6.74 -3.80
C SER A 60 -3.88 6.36 -2.36
N HIS A 61 -3.87 7.31 -1.46
CA HIS A 61 -3.51 7.07 -0.05
C HIS A 61 -4.46 6.12 0.70
N GLY A 62 -5.69 5.95 0.26
CA GLY A 62 -6.61 4.89 0.63
C GLY A 62 -6.59 4.45 2.09
N THR A 63 -6.87 5.34 3.03
CA THR A 63 -7.20 5.00 4.42
C THR A 63 -8.67 5.31 4.63
N TYR A 64 -9.44 4.29 5.00
CA TYR A 64 -10.90 4.36 5.09
C TYR A 64 -11.38 3.92 6.46
N VAL A 65 -12.35 4.64 6.99
CA VAL A 65 -13.08 4.29 8.21
C VAL A 65 -14.57 4.27 7.87
N ASN A 66 -15.25 3.16 8.18
CA ASN A 66 -16.67 3.04 7.93
C ASN A 66 -17.44 4.08 8.73
N GLY A 67 -18.40 4.75 8.10
CA GLY A 67 -19.16 5.87 8.66
C GLY A 67 -18.68 7.24 8.19
N PHE A 68 -17.51 7.34 7.56
CA PHE A 68 -17.04 8.58 6.94
C PHE A 68 -17.34 8.57 5.45
N HIS A 69 -18.38 9.31 5.04
CA HIS A 69 -18.77 9.39 3.64
C HIS A 69 -19.34 10.75 3.28
N GLU A 70 -19.24 11.04 1.98
CA GLU A 70 -19.95 12.14 1.34
C GLU A 70 -21.22 11.63 0.71
N THR A 71 -22.22 12.49 0.65
CA THR A 71 -23.48 12.24 -0.04
C THR A 71 -23.74 13.33 -1.06
N TRP A 72 -24.42 12.98 -2.15
CA TRP A 72 -24.86 13.93 -3.17
C TRP A 72 -26.20 13.53 -3.72
N GLU A 73 -26.96 14.51 -4.21
CA GLU A 73 -28.19 14.26 -4.95
C GLU A 73 -27.88 13.73 -6.35
N ILE A 74 -28.53 12.64 -6.72
CA ILE A 74 -28.44 12.10 -8.06
C ILE A 74 -29.51 12.76 -8.91
N GLN A 75 -29.09 13.49 -9.96
CA GLN A 75 -29.97 14.08 -10.94
C GLN A 75 -30.13 13.11 -12.11
N HIS A 76 -31.38 12.68 -12.35
CA HIS A 76 -31.76 11.89 -13.52
C HIS A 76 -32.40 12.78 -14.56
N ALA A 77 -32.21 12.49 -15.84
CA ALA A 77 -32.89 13.19 -16.94
C ALA A 77 -34.41 13.02 -16.85
N GLU A 78 -34.86 11.85 -16.40
CA GLU A 78 -36.23 11.54 -16.08
C GLU A 78 -36.28 10.86 -14.72
N SER A 79 -37.31 11.16 -13.92
CA SER A 79 -37.51 10.51 -12.63
C SER A 79 -38.46 9.32 -12.75
N ALA A 80 -38.12 8.19 -12.16
CA ALA A 80 -38.96 7.02 -12.09
C ALA A 80 -38.99 6.45 -10.66
N PHE A 81 -40.04 5.70 -10.37
CA PHE A 81 -40.14 4.98 -9.09
C PHE A 81 -38.99 3.97 -8.98
N GLY A 82 -38.31 3.99 -7.84
CA GLY A 82 -37.17 3.10 -7.59
C GLY A 82 -35.81 3.63 -8.04
N PHE A 83 -35.72 4.76 -8.70
CA PHE A 83 -34.45 5.40 -8.99
C PHE A 83 -33.82 5.95 -7.71
N ALA A 84 -32.52 5.71 -7.52
CA ALA A 84 -31.78 6.24 -6.38
C ALA A 84 -31.75 7.77 -6.45
N LYS A 85 -32.10 8.44 -5.39
CA LYS A 85 -32.12 9.91 -5.27
C LYS A 85 -30.85 10.47 -4.66
N VAL A 86 -30.14 9.66 -3.88
CA VAL A 86 -28.95 10.05 -3.16
C VAL A 86 -27.85 9.03 -3.44
N GLY A 87 -26.71 9.51 -3.86
CA GLY A 87 -25.47 8.74 -3.93
C GLY A 87 -24.67 8.92 -2.64
N GLN A 88 -23.83 7.94 -2.32
CA GLN A 88 -22.97 7.95 -1.16
C GLN A 88 -21.63 7.32 -1.55
N THR A 89 -20.52 7.94 -1.12
CA THR A 89 -19.18 7.39 -1.30
C THR A 89 -18.39 7.49 0.00
N ILE A 90 -17.59 6.47 0.30
CA ILE A 90 -16.64 6.53 1.40
C ILE A 90 -15.50 7.48 1.01
N VAL A 91 -15.06 8.31 1.95
CA VAL A 91 -13.97 9.26 1.74
C VAL A 91 -12.69 8.79 2.42
N ASN A 92 -11.55 9.23 1.87
CA ASN A 92 -10.28 9.05 2.54
C ASN A 92 -10.26 9.86 3.85
N VAL A 93 -9.82 9.21 4.92
CA VAL A 93 -9.42 9.89 6.16
C VAL A 93 -7.91 10.22 6.08
N PRO A 94 -7.35 11.01 7.03
CA PRO A 94 -5.91 11.27 7.07
C PRO A 94 -5.08 9.98 6.98
N ASP A 95 -4.00 10.02 6.20
CA ASP A 95 -3.19 8.83 5.96
C ASP A 95 -2.39 8.44 7.19
N ALA A 96 -2.86 7.41 7.88
CA ALA A 96 -2.24 6.87 9.09
C ALA A 96 -1.03 5.96 8.81
N LYS A 97 -0.68 5.74 7.52
CA LYS A 97 0.39 4.82 7.12
C LYS A 97 1.72 5.52 6.84
N LEU A 98 1.72 6.85 6.86
CA LEU A 98 2.88 7.64 6.48
C LEU A 98 4.01 7.52 7.52
N ILE A 99 5.15 7.01 7.07
CA ILE A 99 6.39 6.91 7.85
C ILE A 99 7.55 7.27 6.92
N LYS A 100 8.18 8.43 7.14
CA LYS A 100 9.32 8.87 6.34
C LYS A 100 10.62 8.41 6.99
N LEU A 101 11.52 7.87 6.17
CA LEU A 101 12.85 7.44 6.58
C LEU A 101 13.92 8.29 5.92
N TYR A 102 14.85 8.77 6.71
CA TYR A 102 16.09 9.42 6.26
C TYR A 102 17.29 8.72 6.87
N VAL A 103 18.31 8.50 6.07
CA VAL A 103 19.61 7.96 6.49
C VAL A 103 20.69 8.89 5.95
N ASP A 104 21.53 9.47 6.81
CA ASP A 104 22.47 10.56 6.45
C ASP A 104 21.77 11.72 5.70
N ASP A 105 20.59 12.14 6.17
CA ASP A 105 19.72 13.14 5.55
C ASP A 105 19.16 12.76 4.17
N GLU A 106 19.48 11.58 3.64
CA GLU A 106 18.97 11.07 2.37
C GLU A 106 17.61 10.36 2.58
N PRO A 107 16.54 10.80 1.90
CA PRO A 107 15.23 10.19 2.03
C PRO A 107 15.13 8.86 1.27
N LEU A 108 14.48 7.87 1.87
CA LEU A 108 14.00 6.71 1.13
C LEU A 108 12.76 7.11 0.31
N LEU A 109 12.88 7.07 -1.01
CA LEU A 109 11.78 7.25 -1.97
C LEU A 109 11.86 6.12 -2.99
N LEU A 110 10.88 5.24 -3.05
CA LEU A 110 10.94 4.02 -3.87
C LEU A 110 11.13 4.29 -5.35
N SER A 111 10.53 5.36 -5.88
CA SER A 111 10.66 5.74 -7.30
C SER A 111 12.06 6.14 -7.74
N THR A 112 12.92 6.53 -6.79
CA THR A 112 14.29 7.01 -7.09
C THR A 112 15.37 6.25 -6.33
N ALA A 113 14.99 5.38 -5.41
CA ALA A 113 15.92 4.62 -4.58
C ALA A 113 16.59 3.48 -5.37
N ASP A 114 17.87 3.25 -5.10
CA ASP A 114 18.57 2.06 -5.58
C ASP A 114 18.19 0.87 -4.69
N ILE A 115 17.18 0.11 -5.12
CA ILE A 115 16.63 -1.05 -4.41
C ILE A 115 17.29 -2.33 -4.92
N GLU A 116 18.11 -2.96 -4.06
CA GLU A 116 18.82 -4.21 -4.39
C GLU A 116 17.94 -5.45 -4.22
N GLU A 117 17.05 -5.45 -3.23
CA GLU A 117 16.11 -6.54 -2.94
C GLU A 117 14.74 -5.93 -2.59
N TYR A 118 13.68 -6.58 -3.07
CA TYR A 118 12.30 -6.19 -2.76
C TYR A 118 11.41 -7.42 -2.66
N GLU A 119 10.67 -7.53 -1.58
CA GLU A 119 9.53 -8.42 -1.45
C GLU A 119 8.40 -7.70 -0.73
N ARG A 120 7.19 -7.77 -1.28
CA ARG A 120 5.97 -7.44 -0.58
C ARG A 120 5.05 -8.65 -0.60
N SER A 121 4.47 -8.99 0.55
CA SER A 121 3.57 -10.14 0.61
C SER A 121 2.45 -9.94 1.62
N ILE A 122 1.28 -10.52 1.31
CA ILE A 122 0.19 -10.70 2.27
C ILE A 122 -0.01 -12.18 2.53
N ASP A 123 0.07 -12.59 3.79
CA ASP A 123 -0.20 -13.97 4.22
C ASP A 123 -1.67 -14.09 4.65
N PHE A 124 -2.45 -14.86 3.89
CA PHE A 124 -3.88 -15.06 4.13
C PHE A 124 -4.22 -15.84 5.38
N ARG A 125 -3.24 -16.50 6.03
CA ARG A 125 -3.44 -17.20 7.31
C ARG A 125 -3.37 -16.25 8.49
N THR A 126 -2.55 -15.19 8.39
CA THR A 126 -2.29 -14.25 9.47
C THR A 126 -2.88 -12.87 9.23
N GLY A 127 -3.16 -12.53 7.97
CA GLY A 127 -3.62 -11.20 7.56
C GLY A 127 -2.54 -10.13 7.60
N TYR A 128 -1.26 -10.51 7.70
CA TYR A 128 -0.16 -9.56 7.69
C TYR A 128 0.26 -9.21 6.27
N LEU A 129 0.27 -7.91 5.98
CA LEU A 129 0.98 -7.34 4.86
C LEU A 129 2.40 -7.02 5.33
N VAL A 130 3.40 -7.62 4.69
CA VAL A 130 4.82 -7.39 4.97
C VAL A 130 5.48 -6.83 3.73
N ARG A 131 6.32 -5.82 3.89
CA ARG A 131 7.25 -5.34 2.87
C ARG A 131 8.65 -5.44 3.45
N ASP A 132 9.57 -6.00 2.70
CA ASP A 132 10.97 -6.13 3.04
C ASP A 132 11.80 -5.66 1.84
N LEU A 133 12.73 -4.73 2.06
CA LEU A 133 13.57 -4.21 1.00
C LEU A 133 14.99 -3.94 1.48
N LEU A 134 15.94 -4.03 0.56
CA LEU A 134 17.32 -3.62 0.74
C LEU A 134 17.59 -2.40 -0.14
N TRP A 135 17.80 -1.28 0.50
CA TRP A 135 18.11 0.00 -0.12
C TRP A 135 19.61 0.31 -0.03
N ARG A 136 20.21 0.68 -1.16
CA ARG A 136 21.53 1.30 -1.20
C ARG A 136 21.36 2.82 -1.22
N THR A 137 21.84 3.50 -0.17
CA THR A 137 21.80 4.96 -0.13
C THR A 137 22.73 5.57 -1.16
N PRO A 138 22.52 6.85 -1.58
CA PRO A 138 23.46 7.57 -2.43
C PRO A 138 24.89 7.58 -1.90
N GLY A 139 25.08 7.57 -0.58
CA GLY A 139 26.37 7.42 0.08
C GLY A 139 26.93 5.99 0.09
N GLY A 140 26.25 5.02 -0.54
CA GLY A 140 26.69 3.63 -0.70
C GLY A 140 26.41 2.72 0.48
N LYS A 141 25.71 3.17 1.52
CA LYS A 141 25.34 2.34 2.68
C LYS A 141 24.15 1.46 2.35
N ARG A 142 24.18 0.21 2.82
CA ARG A 142 23.03 -0.71 2.67
C ARG A 142 22.16 -0.68 3.92
N VAL A 143 20.87 -0.47 3.66
CA VAL A 143 19.85 -0.31 4.70
C VAL A 143 18.74 -1.29 4.43
N ARG A 144 18.47 -2.22 5.33
CA ARG A 144 17.31 -3.07 5.29
C ARG A 144 16.13 -2.39 5.96
N VAL A 145 15.03 -2.30 5.24
CA VAL A 145 13.80 -1.73 5.76
C VAL A 145 12.72 -2.79 5.68
N ARG A 146 12.09 -3.07 6.82
CA ARG A 146 10.97 -3.99 6.91
C ARG A 146 9.78 -3.30 7.55
N SER A 147 8.65 -3.32 6.89
CA SER A 147 7.38 -2.87 7.45
C SER A 147 6.38 -4.02 7.50
N THR A 148 5.58 -4.04 8.57
CA THR A 148 4.45 -4.96 8.70
C THR A 148 3.20 -4.15 8.99
N ARG A 149 2.09 -4.53 8.37
CA ARG A 149 0.81 -3.85 8.53
C ARG A 149 -0.30 -4.88 8.68
N MET A 150 -1.20 -4.66 9.63
CA MET A 150 -2.42 -5.44 9.76
C MET A 150 -3.59 -4.59 10.22
N VAL A 151 -4.79 -5.00 9.84
CA VAL A 151 -6.05 -4.51 10.41
C VAL A 151 -6.69 -5.67 11.17
N SER A 152 -6.91 -5.48 12.46
CA SER A 152 -7.40 -6.55 13.34
C SER A 152 -8.84 -6.95 12.98
N VAL A 153 -9.08 -8.26 12.89
CA VAL A 153 -10.43 -8.82 12.72
C VAL A 153 -11.14 -8.95 14.07
N ALA A 154 -10.38 -9.20 15.16
CA ALA A 154 -10.92 -9.32 16.51
C ALA A 154 -11.30 -7.97 17.10
N GLU A 155 -10.45 -6.97 16.92
CA GLU A 155 -10.63 -5.60 17.43
C GLU A 155 -10.87 -4.65 16.26
N ARG A 156 -12.11 -4.45 15.87
CA ARG A 156 -12.48 -3.76 14.61
C ARG A 156 -11.92 -2.34 14.45
N HIS A 157 -11.58 -1.68 15.57
CA HIS A 157 -11.05 -0.31 15.56
C HIS A 157 -9.51 -0.25 15.60
N LEU A 158 -8.84 -1.41 15.54
CA LEU A 158 -7.39 -1.51 15.68
C LEU A 158 -6.73 -1.83 14.34
N ALA A 159 -5.75 -1.02 13.97
CA ALA A 159 -4.73 -1.33 12.99
C ALA A 159 -3.36 -1.22 13.65
N VAL A 160 -2.41 -2.06 13.24
CA VAL A 160 -1.05 -2.07 13.78
C VAL A 160 -0.06 -2.02 12.63
N MET A 161 0.98 -1.21 12.80
CA MET A 161 2.11 -1.14 11.89
C MET A 161 3.41 -1.26 12.68
N THR A 162 4.38 -1.99 12.13
CA THR A 162 5.78 -1.96 12.57
C THR A 162 6.65 -1.44 11.44
N PHE A 163 7.73 -0.76 11.81
CA PHE A 163 8.70 -0.25 10.85
C PHE A 163 10.10 -0.45 11.44
N GLU A 164 10.87 -1.31 10.81
CA GLU A 164 12.17 -1.76 11.26
C GLU A 164 13.24 -1.29 10.28
N VAL A 165 14.32 -0.68 10.80
CA VAL A 165 15.44 -0.19 9.98
C VAL A 165 16.71 -0.81 10.51
N THR A 166 17.49 -1.44 9.64
CA THR A 166 18.77 -2.06 9.96
C THR A 166 19.86 -1.55 9.02
N LEU A 167 20.87 -0.90 9.59
CA LEU A 167 22.09 -0.53 8.85
C LEU A 167 23.00 -1.75 8.79
N LEU A 168 23.38 -2.19 7.58
CA LEU A 168 24.13 -3.43 7.39
C LEU A 168 25.65 -3.25 7.41
N ASP A 169 26.14 -2.09 6.96
CA ASP A 169 27.59 -1.87 6.76
C ASP A 169 28.21 -1.04 7.88
N THR A 170 27.77 0.19 8.06
CA THR A 170 28.33 1.14 9.04
C THR A 170 27.23 1.96 9.69
N GLY A 171 27.46 2.49 10.90
CA GLY A 171 26.53 3.40 11.54
C GLY A 171 26.26 4.66 10.71
N ALA A 172 25.04 5.16 10.80
CA ALA A 172 24.59 6.42 10.20
C ALA A 172 23.53 7.06 11.08
N PRO A 173 23.36 8.39 11.07
CA PRO A 173 22.17 9.04 11.58
C PRO A 173 20.93 8.52 10.87
N VAL A 174 19.90 8.14 11.65
CA VAL A 174 18.61 7.69 11.13
C VAL A 174 17.51 8.55 11.72
N VAL A 175 16.67 9.11 10.87
CA VAL A 175 15.48 9.86 11.27
C VAL A 175 14.25 9.17 10.74
N ILE A 176 13.31 8.88 11.62
CA ILE A 176 11.96 8.38 11.30
C ILE A 176 10.96 9.47 11.70
N SER A 177 10.11 9.89 10.76
CA SER A 177 9.19 11.03 10.90
C SER A 177 7.79 10.71 10.39
#